data_9e75cf6311304a5079dd67c2e62d9f5b
#
_entry.id   9e75cf6311304a5079dd67c2e62d9f5b
#
_cell.length_a   1.000
_cell.length_b   1.000
_cell.length_c   1.000
_cell.angle_alpha   90.00
_cell.angle_beta   90.00
_cell.angle_gamma   90.00
#
_symmetry.space_group_name_H-M   'P 1'
#
loop_
_entity.id
_entity.type
_entity.pdbx_description
1 polymer ?
#
loop_
_entity_poly.entity_id
_entity_poly.type
_entity_poly.pdbx_seq_one_letter_code
_entity_poly.pdbx_strand_id
1 'polypeptide(L)'
;MCDWIFSDISMWEGSFFTVWADGKSIFIYDIQEADTMKRYNLIIKNAQIHTMDDKRKIFAKGVVGIEGEKITLMKEMSELTAEELQECESANTVIDAEGKVVFPGFIDTHIHIFQSFLKGLGADHRLIEWLNLSALPYGQYMTPHQHELAAQLACMEAIKSGCTTMSEFFYTNQDPELAHSCIDGMVSTGIRSVFIRTFQDTGEEYGMPKCFLEPAGKAMKEVDALKKAYKENDMLSIWTGPDVTWSTTKEGYQEMLEYCLSENVRYSMHIKETEVDNEMCGRYYGKDIVDMLEEIGFLTDKFLAVHCVNLTPHDIERFAKYGVSISHNPAPNLYLGSGIPPIPESLAAGVNVSIGTDGAASNNSTDMLESMKLAALIQKGIHRDAAVISADDIIHMATAGGAKAIGMADKLGTLETGKIADIIIFDPNHLKSAPMHDAKATVVYALSEENIDTTIVNGKIVYQGGKFNCGINERSLIDEINSELVVLKKQLEDR
;
A
#
# COMPACT_ATOMS: atom_id res chain seq x y z
N MET A 1 62.60 -24.71 23.26
CA MET A 1 62.62 -23.26 23.00
C MET A 1 63.08 -23.09 21.57
N CYS A 2 62.16 -22.95 20.64
CA CYS A 2 62.49 -22.70 19.23
C CYS A 2 62.17 -21.24 18.98
N ASP A 3 63.22 -20.44 18.81
CA ASP A 3 63.12 -19.05 18.40
C ASP A 3 62.76 -18.98 16.91
N TRP A 4 61.63 -18.42 16.59
CA TRP A 4 61.24 -18.14 15.23
C TRP A 4 61.75 -16.74 14.86
N ILE A 5 62.72 -16.71 13.95
CA ILE A 5 63.21 -15.46 13.36
C ILE A 5 62.42 -15.23 12.09
N PHE A 6 61.58 -14.19 12.09
CA PHE A 6 60.97 -13.66 10.87
C PHE A 6 61.97 -12.67 10.22
N SER A 7 62.50 -13.03 9.08
CA SER A 7 63.19 -12.10 8.19
C SER A 7 62.66 -12.25 6.78
N ASP A 8 62.28 -11.10 6.22
CA ASP A 8 61.88 -10.82 4.86
C ASP A 8 60.50 -11.29 4.42
N ILE A 9 59.51 -10.41 4.67
CA ILE A 9 58.21 -10.39 3.98
C ILE A 9 58.32 -9.37 2.85
N SER A 10 58.46 -9.83 1.60
CA SER A 10 58.23 -8.96 0.43
C SER A 10 56.79 -9.13 -0.03
N MET A 11 55.98 -8.04 0.08
CA MET A 11 54.66 -7.99 -0.53
C MET A 11 54.81 -7.82 -2.05
N TRP A 12 54.25 -8.78 -2.79
CA TRP A 12 53.87 -8.63 -4.19
C TRP A 12 52.36 -8.72 -4.29
N GLU A 13 51.79 -7.87 -5.15
CA GLU A 13 50.35 -7.82 -5.38
C GLU A 13 49.85 -9.16 -5.93
N GLY A 14 49.15 -9.94 -5.08
CA GLY A 14 48.57 -11.24 -5.37
C GLY A 14 48.76 -12.16 -4.18
N SER A 15 47.67 -12.70 -3.66
CA SER A 15 47.50 -13.43 -2.40
C SER A 15 48.30 -14.73 -2.28
N PHE A 16 49.62 -14.67 -2.19
CA PHE A 16 50.48 -15.83 -1.96
C PHE A 16 51.44 -15.54 -0.81
N PHE A 17 51.42 -16.39 0.21
CA PHE A 17 52.46 -16.42 1.24
C PHE A 17 53.40 -17.59 0.99
N THR A 18 54.69 -17.34 0.92
CA THR A 18 55.72 -18.39 0.88
C THR A 18 56.37 -18.44 2.27
N VAL A 19 56.22 -19.56 2.97
CA VAL A 19 56.93 -19.80 4.23
C VAL A 19 58.10 -20.70 3.95
N TRP A 20 59.31 -20.29 4.36
CA TRP A 20 60.52 -21.11 4.30
C TRP A 20 60.65 -21.89 5.60
N ALA A 21 60.55 -23.20 5.54
CA ALA A 21 60.85 -24.09 6.67
C ALA A 21 61.61 -25.29 6.18
N ASP A 22 62.66 -25.67 6.91
CA ASP A 22 63.50 -26.86 6.67
C ASP A 22 64.07 -27.03 5.23
N GLY A 23 64.49 -25.88 4.63
CA GLY A 23 65.14 -25.95 3.31
C GLY A 23 64.17 -26.19 2.14
N LYS A 24 62.89 -26.09 2.32
CA LYS A 24 61.88 -26.24 1.28
C LYS A 24 60.88 -25.05 1.32
N SER A 25 60.55 -24.56 0.13
CA SER A 25 59.48 -23.59 -0.02
C SER A 25 58.14 -24.31 0.08
N ILE A 26 57.34 -23.98 1.11
CA ILE A 26 55.96 -24.45 1.23
C ILE A 26 55.07 -23.30 0.73
N PHE A 27 54.38 -23.53 -0.37
CA PHE A 27 53.34 -22.62 -0.85
C PHE A 27 52.07 -22.89 -0.04
N ILE A 28 51.71 -21.96 0.85
CA ILE A 28 50.41 -21.96 1.52
C ILE A 28 49.50 -21.16 0.60
N TYR A 29 48.60 -21.85 -0.08
CA TYR A 29 47.44 -21.20 -0.68
C TYR A 29 46.51 -20.83 0.46
N ASP A 30 46.44 -19.56 0.78
CA ASP A 30 45.30 -19.05 1.56
C ASP A 30 44.08 -19.08 0.62
N ILE A 31 43.38 -20.20 0.65
CA ILE A 31 42.00 -20.22 0.18
C ILE A 31 41.21 -19.50 1.28
N GLN A 32 41.43 -18.19 1.45
CA GLN A 32 40.30 -17.35 1.75
C GLN A 32 39.40 -17.54 0.53
N GLU A 33 38.35 -18.36 0.66
CA GLU A 33 37.12 -18.09 -0.03
C GLU A 33 36.89 -16.63 0.25
N ALA A 34 37.27 -15.76 -0.69
CA ALA A 34 36.76 -14.42 -0.73
C ALA A 34 35.26 -14.67 -0.70
N ASP A 35 34.64 -14.36 0.42
CA ASP A 35 33.22 -14.14 0.50
C ASP A 35 32.97 -12.94 -0.43
N THR A 36 33.00 -13.24 -1.74
CA THR A 36 32.69 -12.28 -2.79
C THR A 36 31.23 -11.97 -2.52
N MET A 37 30.98 -10.87 -1.85
CA MET A 37 29.63 -10.38 -1.61
C MET A 37 28.91 -10.47 -2.95
N LYS A 38 27.95 -11.38 -3.01
CA LYS A 38 27.16 -11.60 -4.21
C LYS A 38 26.50 -10.27 -4.55
N ARG A 39 26.64 -9.83 -5.80
CA ARG A 39 26.13 -8.53 -6.22
C ARG A 39 24.62 -8.41 -5.98
N TYR A 40 23.86 -9.46 -6.35
CA TYR A 40 22.41 -9.44 -6.22
C TYR A 40 21.93 -10.23 -5.01
N ASN A 41 21.04 -9.60 -4.23
CA ASN A 41 20.31 -10.30 -3.16
C ASN A 41 19.24 -11.22 -3.77
N LEU A 42 18.57 -10.75 -4.83
CA LEU A 42 17.50 -11.46 -5.49
C LEU A 42 17.54 -11.23 -7.00
N ILE A 43 17.38 -12.31 -7.75
CA ILE A 43 17.15 -12.28 -9.20
C ILE A 43 15.81 -12.91 -9.52
N ILE A 44 15.03 -12.25 -10.38
CA ILE A 44 13.84 -12.80 -11.04
C ILE A 44 14.20 -12.94 -12.52
N LYS A 45 14.14 -14.15 -13.06
CA LYS A 45 14.54 -14.42 -14.46
C LYS A 45 13.44 -15.14 -15.25
N ASN A 46 13.53 -15.06 -16.58
CA ASN A 46 12.67 -15.74 -17.54
C ASN A 46 11.19 -15.28 -17.52
N ALA A 47 10.85 -14.18 -16.84
CA ALA A 47 9.49 -13.69 -16.73
C ALA A 47 9.06 -12.82 -17.92
N GLN A 48 7.76 -12.79 -18.21
CA GLN A 48 7.17 -11.66 -18.92
C GLN A 48 7.06 -10.47 -17.94
N ILE A 49 7.73 -9.34 -18.20
CA ILE A 49 7.79 -8.21 -17.27
C ILE A 49 7.07 -7.01 -17.88
N HIS A 50 6.09 -6.48 -17.16
CA HIS A 50 5.38 -5.25 -17.48
C HIS A 50 5.87 -4.12 -16.57
N THR A 51 6.58 -3.14 -17.11
CA THR A 51 7.23 -2.10 -16.30
C THR A 51 6.27 -1.08 -15.72
N MET A 52 5.14 -0.87 -16.36
CA MET A 52 4.17 0.20 -16.07
C MET A 52 4.78 1.62 -16.09
N ASP A 53 5.98 1.79 -16.64
CA ASP A 53 6.61 3.08 -16.91
C ASP A 53 5.84 3.88 -17.98
N ASP A 54 6.23 5.12 -18.25
CA ASP A 54 5.58 5.98 -19.23
C ASP A 54 5.56 5.37 -20.65
N LYS A 55 6.53 4.50 -20.96
CA LYS A 55 6.62 3.81 -22.24
C LYS A 55 5.84 2.50 -22.26
N ARG A 56 5.33 2.05 -21.12
CA ARG A 56 4.64 0.74 -20.97
C ARG A 56 5.47 -0.41 -21.53
N LYS A 57 6.79 -0.38 -21.27
CA LYS A 57 7.72 -1.38 -21.80
C LYS A 57 7.35 -2.77 -21.30
N ILE A 58 7.45 -3.76 -22.19
CA ILE A 58 7.26 -5.17 -21.88
C ILE A 58 8.53 -5.91 -22.30
N PHE A 59 9.08 -6.70 -21.38
CA PHE A 59 10.12 -7.67 -21.67
C PHE A 59 9.45 -9.05 -21.81
N ALA A 60 9.66 -9.70 -22.96
CA ALA A 60 9.02 -10.97 -23.24
C ALA A 60 9.61 -12.12 -22.41
N LYS A 61 10.90 -12.10 -22.18
CA LYS A 61 11.65 -13.01 -21.31
C LYS A 61 12.72 -12.21 -20.58
N GLY A 62 12.30 -11.48 -19.57
CA GLY A 62 13.13 -10.50 -18.87
C GLY A 62 13.84 -11.05 -17.63
N VAL A 63 14.76 -10.22 -17.13
CA VAL A 63 15.43 -10.38 -15.84
C VAL A 63 15.35 -9.10 -15.04
N VAL A 64 15.10 -9.24 -13.74
CA VAL A 64 15.20 -8.17 -12.73
C VAL A 64 16.25 -8.58 -11.70
N GLY A 65 17.24 -7.73 -11.50
CA GLY A 65 18.24 -7.87 -10.44
C GLY A 65 18.04 -6.84 -9.34
N ILE A 66 18.10 -7.29 -8.10
CA ILE A 66 17.83 -6.49 -6.91
C ILE A 66 19.05 -6.49 -6.01
N GLU A 67 19.55 -5.30 -5.67
CA GLU A 67 20.61 -5.05 -4.68
C GLU A 67 20.02 -4.24 -3.51
N GLY A 68 20.03 -4.83 -2.31
CA GLY A 68 19.33 -4.23 -1.17
C GLY A 68 17.83 -4.11 -1.42
N GLU A 69 17.32 -2.90 -1.40
CA GLU A 69 15.92 -2.62 -1.70
C GLU A 69 15.67 -2.17 -3.15
N LYS A 70 16.74 -2.02 -3.99
CA LYS A 70 16.61 -1.37 -5.29
C LYS A 70 16.74 -2.34 -6.48
N ILE A 71 15.97 -2.04 -7.52
CA ILE A 71 16.15 -2.63 -8.84
C ILE A 71 17.41 -2.04 -9.45
N THR A 72 18.43 -2.86 -9.74
CA THR A 72 19.69 -2.41 -10.33
C THR A 72 19.96 -3.01 -11.72
N LEU A 73 19.24 -4.08 -12.08
CA LEU A 73 19.28 -4.69 -13.41
C LEU A 73 17.87 -4.90 -13.94
N MET A 74 17.63 -4.52 -15.21
CA MET A 74 16.40 -4.85 -15.94
C MET A 74 16.71 -4.93 -17.45
N LYS A 75 16.68 -6.15 -18.00
CA LYS A 75 17.00 -6.46 -19.40
C LYS A 75 16.17 -7.63 -19.93
N GLU A 76 16.17 -7.83 -21.25
CA GLU A 76 15.84 -9.12 -21.83
C GLU A 76 16.98 -10.14 -21.49
N MET A 77 16.62 -11.39 -21.20
CA MET A 77 17.61 -12.45 -20.94
C MET A 77 18.62 -12.59 -22.08
N SER A 78 18.19 -12.38 -23.32
CA SER A 78 19.04 -12.44 -24.52
C SER A 78 20.04 -11.29 -24.64
N GLU A 79 19.87 -10.22 -23.89
CA GLU A 79 20.75 -9.04 -23.87
C GLU A 79 21.83 -9.11 -22.78
N LEU A 80 21.81 -10.14 -21.92
CA LEU A 80 22.80 -10.34 -20.88
C LEU A 80 24.14 -10.74 -21.47
N THR A 81 25.22 -10.12 -21.00
CA THR A 81 26.58 -10.60 -21.24
C THR A 81 26.84 -11.89 -20.46
N ALA A 82 27.91 -12.64 -20.80
CA ALA A 82 28.26 -13.84 -20.05
C ALA A 82 28.61 -13.54 -18.58
N GLU A 83 29.23 -12.38 -18.32
CA GLU A 83 29.53 -11.91 -16.97
C GLU A 83 28.26 -11.60 -16.17
N GLU A 84 27.33 -10.82 -16.74
CA GLU A 84 26.05 -10.50 -16.12
C GLU A 84 25.21 -11.77 -15.84
N LEU A 85 25.25 -12.75 -16.74
CA LEU A 85 24.56 -14.02 -16.54
C LEU A 85 25.16 -14.78 -15.34
N GLN A 86 26.48 -14.83 -15.24
CA GLN A 86 27.19 -15.45 -14.11
C GLN A 86 26.87 -14.73 -12.79
N GLU A 87 26.86 -13.39 -12.79
CA GLU A 87 26.44 -12.59 -11.63
C GLU A 87 25.01 -12.92 -11.20
N CYS A 88 24.08 -13.01 -12.15
CA CYS A 88 22.68 -13.38 -11.88
C CYS A 88 22.57 -14.79 -11.28
N GLU A 89 23.32 -15.77 -11.81
CA GLU A 89 23.32 -17.15 -11.32
C GLU A 89 23.94 -17.27 -9.92
N SER A 90 24.83 -16.36 -9.57
CA SER A 90 25.50 -16.34 -8.26
C SER A 90 24.71 -15.61 -7.18
N ALA A 91 23.55 -15.00 -7.47
CA ALA A 91 22.73 -14.27 -6.51
C ALA A 91 22.35 -15.09 -5.27
N ASN A 92 22.03 -14.42 -4.15
CA ASN A 92 21.63 -15.12 -2.93
C ASN A 92 20.36 -15.93 -3.13
N THR A 93 19.38 -15.34 -3.85
CA THR A 93 18.12 -16.00 -4.22
C THR A 93 17.86 -15.80 -5.70
N VAL A 94 17.49 -16.86 -6.39
CA VAL A 94 17.09 -16.83 -7.81
C VAL A 94 15.69 -17.40 -7.94
N ILE A 95 14.76 -16.59 -8.44
CA ILE A 95 13.41 -17.00 -8.81
C ILE A 95 13.40 -17.22 -10.33
N ASP A 96 13.22 -18.46 -10.77
CA ASP A 96 12.91 -18.75 -12.15
C ASP A 96 11.40 -18.61 -12.37
N ALA A 97 11.02 -17.54 -13.04
CA ALA A 97 9.64 -17.19 -13.30
C ALA A 97 9.21 -17.50 -14.74
N GLU A 98 9.77 -18.59 -15.32
CA GLU A 98 9.36 -19.02 -16.67
C GLU A 98 7.87 -19.32 -16.74
N GLY A 99 7.18 -18.71 -17.71
CA GLY A 99 5.73 -18.80 -17.88
C GLY A 99 4.91 -17.92 -16.95
N LYS A 100 5.55 -17.20 -16.02
CA LYS A 100 4.91 -16.25 -15.09
C LYS A 100 5.06 -14.81 -15.58
N VAL A 101 4.29 -13.93 -14.96
CA VAL A 101 4.27 -12.50 -15.29
C VAL A 101 4.61 -11.66 -14.07
N VAL A 102 5.36 -10.60 -14.31
CA VAL A 102 5.85 -9.66 -13.29
C VAL A 102 5.26 -8.28 -13.53
N PHE A 103 4.71 -7.69 -12.46
CA PHE A 103 4.24 -6.31 -12.40
C PHE A 103 4.83 -5.58 -11.19
N PRO A 104 4.78 -4.22 -11.15
CA PRO A 104 4.93 -3.50 -9.90
C PRO A 104 3.89 -3.96 -8.90
N GLY A 105 4.23 -3.96 -7.62
CA GLY A 105 3.28 -4.23 -6.55
C GLY A 105 2.12 -3.23 -6.53
N PHE A 106 0.93 -3.70 -6.17
CA PHE A 106 -0.24 -2.85 -6.06
C PHE A 106 -0.15 -1.97 -4.80
N ILE A 107 -0.76 -0.80 -4.88
CA ILE A 107 -0.79 0.22 -3.84
C ILE A 107 -2.24 0.50 -3.48
N ASP A 108 -2.65 0.05 -2.31
CA ASP A 108 -3.94 0.37 -1.70
C ASP A 108 -3.86 1.75 -1.04
N THR A 109 -4.59 2.73 -1.58
CA THR A 109 -4.48 4.12 -1.15
C THR A 109 -5.48 4.52 -0.07
N HIS A 110 -6.38 3.62 0.33
CA HIS A 110 -7.34 3.89 1.39
C HIS A 110 -7.95 2.62 1.97
N ILE A 111 -7.79 2.42 3.28
CA ILE A 111 -8.41 1.35 4.05
C ILE A 111 -8.71 1.81 5.48
N HIS A 112 -9.65 1.13 6.15
CA HIS A 112 -9.90 1.18 7.60
C HIS A 112 -9.62 -0.18 8.22
N ILE A 113 -8.42 -0.38 8.68
CA ILE A 113 -7.88 -1.70 9.11
C ILE A 113 -8.70 -2.35 10.23
N PHE A 114 -9.11 -1.58 11.25
CA PHE A 114 -9.87 -2.12 12.37
C PHE A 114 -11.18 -2.80 11.95
N GLN A 115 -11.76 -2.36 10.82
CA GLN A 115 -12.96 -2.94 10.24
C GLN A 115 -12.78 -4.39 9.75
N SER A 116 -11.55 -4.92 9.74
CA SER A 116 -11.30 -6.34 9.44
C SER A 116 -11.97 -7.28 10.45
N PHE A 117 -12.24 -6.81 11.68
CA PHE A 117 -13.07 -7.50 12.66
C PHE A 117 -14.58 -7.45 12.39
N LEU A 118 -15.02 -6.62 11.44
CA LEU A 118 -16.41 -6.23 11.26
C LEU A 118 -17.01 -6.75 9.95
N LYS A 119 -16.33 -7.66 9.25
CA LYS A 119 -16.81 -8.25 7.99
C LYS A 119 -18.25 -8.78 8.15
N GLY A 120 -19.17 -8.35 7.26
CA GLY A 120 -20.57 -8.72 7.26
C GLY A 120 -21.48 -7.95 8.22
N LEU A 121 -20.93 -7.06 9.07
CA LEU A 121 -21.73 -6.22 9.97
C LEU A 121 -22.35 -5.04 9.23
N GLY A 122 -23.63 -4.75 9.57
CA GLY A 122 -24.34 -3.61 8.98
C GLY A 122 -24.72 -3.78 7.51
N ALA A 123 -24.69 -4.99 6.97
CA ALA A 123 -25.07 -5.28 5.59
C ALA A 123 -26.45 -4.72 5.25
N ASP A 124 -26.65 -4.28 4.00
CA ASP A 124 -27.91 -3.78 3.45
C ASP A 124 -28.42 -2.45 4.11
N HIS A 125 -27.51 -1.65 4.67
CA HIS A 125 -27.81 -0.32 5.22
C HIS A 125 -27.04 0.78 4.49
N ARG A 126 -27.61 2.00 4.47
CA ARG A 126 -26.93 3.19 3.95
C ARG A 126 -25.84 3.66 4.91
N LEU A 127 -24.90 4.47 4.42
CA LEU A 127 -23.71 4.92 5.13
C LEU A 127 -23.93 5.29 6.61
N ILE A 128 -24.84 6.22 6.91
CA ILE A 128 -25.06 6.68 8.30
C ILE A 128 -25.66 5.58 9.18
N GLU A 129 -26.61 4.80 8.68
CA GLU A 129 -27.18 3.65 9.39
C GLU A 129 -26.12 2.57 9.61
N TRP A 130 -25.34 2.28 8.56
CA TRP A 130 -24.24 1.32 8.62
C TRP A 130 -23.18 1.74 9.64
N LEU A 131 -22.74 3.01 9.66
CA LEU A 131 -21.79 3.53 10.65
C LEU A 131 -22.27 3.29 12.08
N ASN A 132 -23.56 3.59 12.36
CA ASN A 132 -24.15 3.43 13.69
C ASN A 132 -24.42 1.97 14.09
N LEU A 133 -24.49 1.04 13.14
CA LEU A 133 -24.65 -0.39 13.40
C LEU A 133 -23.34 -1.17 13.46
N SER A 134 -22.27 -0.66 12.87
CA SER A 134 -21.00 -1.38 12.70
C SER A 134 -19.80 -0.58 13.23
N ALA A 135 -19.23 0.29 12.44
CA ALA A 135 -17.92 0.89 12.68
C ALA A 135 -17.84 1.72 13.98
N LEU A 136 -18.83 2.60 14.24
CA LEU A 136 -18.78 3.49 15.40
C LEU A 136 -18.95 2.77 16.73
N PRO A 137 -19.94 1.87 16.94
CA PRO A 137 -20.06 1.17 18.22
C PRO A 137 -18.90 0.21 18.49
N TYR A 138 -18.41 -0.50 17.49
CA TYR A 138 -17.31 -1.46 17.68
C TYR A 138 -15.96 -0.74 17.87
N GLY A 139 -15.66 0.28 17.05
CA GLY A 139 -14.41 1.03 17.14
C GLY A 139 -14.16 1.69 18.49
N GLN A 140 -15.23 2.06 19.22
CA GLN A 140 -15.12 2.62 20.59
C GLN A 140 -14.51 1.65 21.61
N TYR A 141 -14.67 0.34 21.41
CA TYR A 141 -14.35 -0.67 22.41
C TYR A 141 -13.23 -1.63 22.04
N MET A 142 -12.74 -1.55 20.80
CA MET A 142 -11.58 -2.35 20.40
C MET A 142 -10.34 -1.97 21.19
N THR A 143 -9.64 -3.00 21.65
CA THR A 143 -8.40 -2.89 22.43
C THR A 143 -7.18 -2.68 21.53
N PRO A 144 -6.03 -2.25 22.08
CA PRO A 144 -4.76 -2.23 21.34
C PRO A 144 -4.44 -3.56 20.67
N HIS A 145 -4.59 -4.67 21.40
CA HIS A 145 -4.35 -6.01 20.87
C HIS A 145 -5.26 -6.35 19.67
N GLN A 146 -6.54 -5.99 19.74
CA GLN A 146 -7.48 -6.21 18.62
C GLN A 146 -7.13 -5.36 17.41
N HIS A 147 -6.58 -4.14 17.58
CA HIS A 147 -6.07 -3.32 16.46
C HIS A 147 -4.82 -3.94 15.82
N GLU A 148 -3.91 -4.51 16.62
CA GLU A 148 -2.74 -5.24 16.10
C GLU A 148 -3.17 -6.45 15.26
N LEU A 149 -4.07 -7.29 15.80
CA LEU A 149 -4.60 -8.46 15.08
C LEU A 149 -5.36 -8.05 13.79
N ALA A 150 -6.15 -6.98 13.84
CA ALA A 150 -6.84 -6.45 12.66
C ALA A 150 -5.84 -6.03 11.57
N ALA A 151 -4.73 -5.39 11.98
CA ALA A 151 -3.68 -4.95 11.08
C ALA A 151 -2.94 -6.13 10.44
N GLN A 152 -2.61 -7.15 11.23
CA GLN A 152 -2.02 -8.37 10.70
C GLN A 152 -2.94 -9.06 9.67
N LEU A 153 -4.23 -9.20 10.00
CA LEU A 153 -5.20 -9.82 9.10
C LEU A 153 -5.34 -9.07 7.78
N ALA A 154 -5.61 -7.75 7.84
CA ALA A 154 -5.80 -6.92 6.66
C ALA A 154 -4.57 -6.91 5.76
N CYS A 155 -3.38 -6.70 6.35
CA CYS A 155 -2.14 -6.64 5.60
C CYS A 155 -1.78 -7.99 4.97
N MET A 156 -1.99 -9.11 5.65
CA MET A 156 -1.73 -10.43 5.09
C MET A 156 -2.69 -10.75 3.94
N GLU A 157 -3.97 -10.44 4.05
CA GLU A 157 -4.95 -10.59 2.95
C GLU A 157 -4.53 -9.72 1.74
N ALA A 158 -4.17 -8.46 1.96
CA ALA A 158 -3.70 -7.56 0.92
C ALA A 158 -2.42 -8.05 0.23
N ILE A 159 -1.42 -8.55 0.99
CA ILE A 159 -0.18 -9.13 0.44
C ILE A 159 -0.49 -10.32 -0.48
N LYS A 160 -1.45 -11.18 -0.12
CA LYS A 160 -1.89 -12.31 -0.97
C LYS A 160 -2.55 -11.85 -2.27
N SER A 161 -3.15 -10.66 -2.30
CA SER A 161 -3.72 -10.08 -3.51
C SER A 161 -2.69 -9.31 -4.35
N GLY A 162 -1.41 -9.28 -3.93
CA GLY A 162 -0.33 -8.58 -4.62
C GLY A 162 -0.15 -7.11 -4.20
N CYS A 163 -0.78 -6.69 -3.10
CA CYS A 163 -0.56 -5.37 -2.54
C CYS A 163 0.80 -5.31 -1.82
N THR A 164 1.59 -4.28 -2.09
CA THR A 164 2.89 -4.04 -1.46
C THR A 164 2.91 -2.81 -0.57
N THR A 165 1.94 -1.91 -0.74
CA THR A 165 1.77 -0.69 0.04
C THR A 165 0.31 -0.51 0.42
N MET A 166 0.04 -0.18 1.68
CA MET A 166 -1.31 0.02 2.21
C MET A 166 -1.40 1.33 2.98
N SER A 167 -2.49 2.09 2.76
CA SER A 167 -2.71 3.39 3.39
C SER A 167 -3.87 3.30 4.38
N GLU A 168 -3.55 3.10 5.67
CA GLU A 168 -4.52 3.06 6.76
C GLU A 168 -5.06 4.46 7.06
N PHE A 169 -6.37 4.63 7.02
CA PHE A 169 -7.08 5.83 7.42
C PHE A 169 -7.67 5.63 8.82
N PHE A 170 -6.91 6.02 9.84
CA PHE A 170 -7.15 5.67 11.23
C PHE A 170 -7.97 6.75 11.94
N TYR A 171 -9.20 6.41 12.37
CA TYR A 171 -10.12 7.35 13.03
C TYR A 171 -10.60 6.93 14.44
N THR A 172 -10.17 5.78 14.95
CA THR A 172 -10.47 5.32 16.32
C THR A 172 -9.46 5.90 17.31
N ASN A 173 -9.55 7.19 17.58
CA ASN A 173 -8.49 8.01 18.21
C ASN A 173 -8.65 8.22 19.72
N GLN A 174 -9.46 7.41 20.40
CA GLN A 174 -9.75 7.57 21.82
C GLN A 174 -8.57 7.27 22.75
N ASP A 175 -7.59 6.49 22.30
CA ASP A 175 -6.38 6.13 23.03
C ASP A 175 -5.19 6.11 22.04
N PRO A 176 -4.09 6.85 22.31
CA PRO A 176 -2.89 6.82 21.45
C PRO A 176 -2.28 5.42 21.26
N GLU A 177 -2.43 4.51 22.21
CA GLU A 177 -1.91 3.13 22.13
C GLU A 177 -2.54 2.36 20.97
N LEU A 178 -3.78 2.66 20.59
CA LEU A 178 -4.47 2.03 19.45
C LEU A 178 -3.71 2.29 18.14
N ALA A 179 -3.24 3.53 17.94
CA ALA A 179 -2.45 3.89 16.77
C ALA A 179 -1.12 3.15 16.72
N HIS A 180 -0.41 3.07 17.86
CA HIS A 180 0.84 2.31 17.96
C HIS A 180 0.62 0.83 17.65
N SER A 181 -0.38 0.20 18.24
CA SER A 181 -0.67 -1.23 18.03
C SER A 181 -1.09 -1.53 16.57
N CYS A 182 -1.86 -0.65 15.94
CA CYS A 182 -2.19 -0.77 14.52
C CYS A 182 -0.93 -0.69 13.65
N ILE A 183 -0.06 0.31 13.87
CA ILE A 183 1.21 0.47 13.13
C ILE A 183 2.11 -0.76 13.35
N ASP A 184 2.27 -1.24 14.58
CA ASP A 184 3.11 -2.38 14.89
C ASP A 184 2.59 -3.66 14.21
N GLY A 185 1.26 -3.85 14.17
CA GLY A 185 0.62 -4.92 13.42
C GLY A 185 0.91 -4.84 11.91
N MET A 186 0.77 -3.66 11.30
CA MET A 186 1.12 -3.45 9.87
C MET A 186 2.60 -3.77 9.60
N VAL A 187 3.50 -3.17 10.37
CA VAL A 187 4.95 -3.33 10.22
C VAL A 187 5.38 -4.78 10.38
N SER A 188 4.75 -5.53 11.29
CA SER A 188 5.07 -6.95 11.55
C SER A 188 4.86 -7.86 10.34
N THR A 189 4.00 -7.48 9.39
CA THR A 189 3.74 -8.24 8.16
C THR A 189 4.78 -7.99 7.06
N GLY A 190 5.56 -6.91 7.18
CA GLY A 190 6.53 -6.50 6.18
C GLY A 190 5.96 -5.69 5.01
N ILE A 191 4.68 -5.30 5.04
CA ILE A 191 4.08 -4.41 4.05
C ILE A 191 4.58 -2.97 4.23
N ARG A 192 4.72 -2.22 3.13
CA ARG A 192 4.96 -0.77 3.21
C ARG A 192 3.67 -0.07 3.65
N SER A 193 3.78 0.90 4.54
CA SER A 193 2.64 1.49 5.22
C SER A 193 2.60 3.00 5.09
N VAL A 194 1.41 3.53 4.82
CA VAL A 194 1.07 4.93 5.06
C VAL A 194 0.02 4.94 6.17
N PHE A 195 0.31 5.57 7.29
CA PHE A 195 -0.61 5.68 8.42
C PHE A 195 -1.15 7.09 8.50
N ILE A 196 -2.45 7.26 8.29
CA ILE A 196 -3.14 8.54 8.27
C ILE A 196 -3.88 8.69 9.59
N ARG A 197 -3.29 9.40 10.54
CA ARG A 197 -3.89 9.70 11.83
C ARG A 197 -4.89 10.83 11.65
N THR A 198 -6.16 10.50 11.55
CA THR A 198 -7.23 11.47 11.32
C THR A 198 -7.75 12.09 12.60
N PHE A 199 -8.59 13.11 12.49
CA PHE A 199 -9.29 13.71 13.61
C PHE A 199 -10.68 14.18 13.21
N GLN A 200 -11.54 14.31 14.21
CA GLN A 200 -12.84 14.95 14.14
C GLN A 200 -13.04 15.81 15.37
N ASP A 201 -13.55 17.01 15.19
CA ASP A 201 -13.81 17.95 16.29
C ASP A 201 -15.30 18.34 16.44
N THR A 202 -16.17 17.76 15.60
CA THR A 202 -17.62 17.91 15.62
C THR A 202 -18.32 16.65 15.06
N GLY A 203 -19.65 16.65 14.97
CA GLY A 203 -20.44 15.56 14.36
C GLY A 203 -21.26 14.74 15.35
N GLU A 204 -21.33 15.10 16.64
CA GLU A 204 -22.14 14.40 17.64
C GLU A 204 -23.61 14.23 17.20
N GLU A 205 -24.16 15.21 16.51
CA GLU A 205 -25.57 15.19 16.05
C GLU A 205 -25.82 14.09 14.97
N TYR A 206 -24.77 13.55 14.36
CA TYR A 206 -24.84 12.46 13.37
C TYR A 206 -24.37 11.12 13.93
N GLY A 207 -24.20 11.04 15.25
CA GLY A 207 -23.84 9.79 15.93
C GLY A 207 -22.35 9.63 16.19
N MET A 208 -21.50 10.64 15.86
CA MET A 208 -20.07 10.56 16.17
C MET A 208 -19.86 10.40 17.68
N PRO A 209 -19.17 9.34 18.13
CA PRO A 209 -18.91 9.13 19.54
C PRO A 209 -18.05 10.24 20.14
N LYS A 210 -18.43 10.72 21.34
CA LYS A 210 -17.65 11.78 22.03
C LYS A 210 -16.20 11.44 22.26
N CYS A 211 -15.88 10.16 22.46
CA CYS A 211 -14.51 9.71 22.68
C CYS A 211 -13.62 9.84 21.43
N PHE A 212 -14.22 9.99 20.25
CA PHE A 212 -13.48 10.23 19.00
C PHE A 212 -13.22 11.70 18.74
N LEU A 213 -13.98 12.60 19.43
CA LEU A 213 -13.86 14.02 19.20
C LEU A 213 -12.65 14.61 19.92
N GLU A 214 -11.86 15.35 19.19
CA GLU A 214 -10.68 16.03 19.71
C GLU A 214 -10.31 17.27 18.89
N PRO A 215 -9.64 18.26 19.50
CA PRO A 215 -9.13 19.42 18.76
C PRO A 215 -8.03 19.02 17.79
N ALA A 216 -7.99 19.68 16.61
CA ALA A 216 -6.95 19.46 15.59
C ALA A 216 -5.52 19.52 16.16
N GLY A 217 -5.22 20.51 17.01
CA GLY A 217 -3.88 20.66 17.62
C GLY A 217 -3.49 19.51 18.56
N LYS A 218 -4.45 18.74 19.12
CA LYS A 218 -4.11 17.50 19.84
C LYS A 218 -3.69 16.42 18.86
N ALA A 219 -4.45 16.23 17.77
CA ALA A 219 -4.13 15.26 16.73
C ALA A 219 -2.75 15.52 16.10
N MET A 220 -2.42 16.79 15.80
CA MET A 220 -1.10 17.16 15.24
C MET A 220 0.06 16.81 16.17
N LYS A 221 -0.10 16.95 17.48
CA LYS A 221 0.90 16.52 18.46
C LYS A 221 1.11 15.00 18.49
N GLU A 222 0.05 14.24 18.28
CA GLU A 222 0.15 12.77 18.16
C GLU A 222 0.81 12.36 16.84
N VAL A 223 0.53 13.06 15.74
CA VAL A 223 1.25 12.86 14.46
C VAL A 223 2.77 13.07 14.68
N ASP A 224 3.18 14.12 15.38
CA ASP A 224 4.60 14.37 15.70
C ASP A 224 5.17 13.26 16.60
N ALA A 225 4.40 12.80 17.58
CA ALA A 225 4.82 11.68 18.45
C ALA A 225 5.03 10.39 17.66
N LEU A 226 4.11 10.04 16.75
CA LEU A 226 4.22 8.88 15.86
C LEU A 226 5.42 9.02 14.90
N LYS A 227 5.59 10.18 14.24
CA LYS A 227 6.76 10.46 13.38
C LYS A 227 8.07 10.25 14.14
N LYS A 228 8.12 10.68 15.39
CA LYS A 228 9.30 10.52 16.27
C LYS A 228 9.52 9.07 16.69
N ALA A 229 8.45 8.36 17.05
CA ALA A 229 8.53 6.97 17.51
C ALA A 229 9.03 6.03 16.41
N TYR A 230 8.59 6.25 15.16
CA TYR A 230 8.89 5.38 14.03
C TYR A 230 9.91 5.96 13.03
N LYS A 231 10.69 6.97 13.42
CA LYS A 231 11.62 7.69 12.54
C LYS A 231 12.69 6.84 11.84
N GLU A 232 12.99 5.66 12.37
CA GLU A 232 13.98 4.72 11.81
C GLU A 232 13.34 3.72 10.82
N ASN A 233 12.02 3.79 10.61
CA ASN A 233 11.31 2.90 9.69
C ASN A 233 11.01 3.59 8.36
N ASP A 234 11.88 3.39 7.38
CA ASP A 234 11.77 3.99 6.04
C ASP A 234 10.58 3.44 5.20
N MET A 235 9.94 2.36 5.67
CA MET A 235 8.76 1.78 5.03
C MET A 235 7.44 2.34 5.58
N LEU A 236 7.49 3.24 6.57
CA LEU A 236 6.32 3.86 7.19
C LEU A 236 6.30 5.36 6.95
N SER A 237 5.18 5.87 6.46
CA SER A 237 4.90 7.30 6.35
C SER A 237 3.73 7.67 7.25
N ILE A 238 3.86 8.73 8.04
CA ILE A 238 2.80 9.23 8.93
C ILE A 238 2.19 10.49 8.31
N TRP A 239 0.87 10.45 8.09
CA TRP A 239 0.06 11.54 7.57
C TRP A 239 -1.01 11.96 8.58
N THR A 240 -1.85 12.91 8.18
CA THR A 240 -3.04 13.29 8.94
C THR A 240 -4.21 13.61 7.99
N GLY A 241 -5.34 14.01 8.54
CA GLY A 241 -6.49 14.49 7.80
C GLY A 241 -7.73 14.64 8.68
N PRO A 242 -8.70 15.42 8.23
CA PRO A 242 -10.03 15.35 8.80
C PRO A 242 -10.68 14.02 8.43
N ASP A 243 -11.57 13.49 9.27
CA ASP A 243 -12.21 12.20 8.98
C ASP A 243 -13.19 12.33 7.79
N VAL A 244 -14.28 13.02 8.00
CA VAL A 244 -15.29 13.28 6.97
C VAL A 244 -15.57 14.78 6.87
N THR A 245 -16.16 15.19 5.75
CA THR A 245 -16.38 16.62 5.46
C THR A 245 -17.19 17.37 6.50
N TRP A 246 -18.09 16.72 7.19
CA TRP A 246 -19.01 17.32 8.19
C TRP A 246 -18.59 17.09 9.65
N SER A 247 -17.51 16.38 9.90
CA SER A 247 -17.00 16.11 11.26
C SER A 247 -15.86 17.03 11.69
N THR A 248 -15.58 18.08 10.91
CA THR A 248 -14.48 19.00 11.18
C THR A 248 -14.92 20.44 11.03
N THR A 249 -14.62 21.27 12.04
CA THR A 249 -14.90 22.70 11.99
C THR A 249 -13.96 23.40 10.99
N LYS A 250 -14.37 24.60 10.52
CA LYS A 250 -13.52 25.40 9.63
C LYS A 250 -12.18 25.76 10.27
N GLU A 251 -12.18 26.02 11.56
CA GLU A 251 -11.00 26.28 12.38
C GLU A 251 -10.09 25.04 12.43
N GLY A 252 -10.67 23.84 12.61
CA GLY A 252 -9.94 22.57 12.58
C GLY A 252 -9.26 22.29 11.24
N TYR A 253 -9.97 22.56 10.12
CA TYR A 253 -9.35 22.49 8.78
C TYR A 253 -8.16 23.43 8.63
N GLN A 254 -8.28 24.69 9.11
CA GLN A 254 -7.21 25.69 9.00
C GLN A 254 -6.00 25.32 9.85
N GLU A 255 -6.20 24.93 11.11
CA GLU A 255 -5.12 24.52 12.02
C GLU A 255 -4.36 23.32 11.48
N MET A 256 -5.06 22.28 11.01
CA MET A 256 -4.44 21.12 10.39
C MET A 256 -3.66 21.47 9.11
N LEU A 257 -4.25 22.31 8.24
CA LEU A 257 -3.61 22.71 6.99
C LEU A 257 -2.33 23.50 7.25
N GLU A 258 -2.32 24.45 8.18
CA GLU A 258 -1.13 25.19 8.58
C GLU A 258 -0.02 24.26 9.05
N TYR A 259 -0.36 23.25 9.87
CA TYR A 259 0.57 22.20 10.29
C TYR A 259 1.11 21.42 9.09
N CYS A 260 0.23 20.92 8.22
CA CYS A 260 0.64 20.10 7.07
C CYS A 260 1.55 20.84 6.09
N LEU A 261 1.32 22.13 5.90
CA LEU A 261 2.16 22.95 5.03
C LEU A 261 3.51 23.26 5.67
N SER A 262 3.55 23.55 6.98
CA SER A 262 4.80 23.86 7.72
C SER A 262 5.68 22.62 7.87
N GLU A 263 5.12 21.47 8.18
CA GLU A 263 5.83 20.21 8.45
C GLU A 263 5.99 19.31 7.21
N ASN A 264 5.53 19.78 6.05
CA ASN A 264 5.56 19.03 4.80
C ASN A 264 4.84 17.66 4.89
N VAL A 265 3.71 17.59 5.59
CA VAL A 265 2.89 16.39 5.78
C VAL A 265 1.82 16.32 4.70
N ARG A 266 1.56 15.13 4.15
CA ARG A 266 0.43 14.87 3.26
C ARG A 266 -0.83 14.60 4.09
N TYR A 267 -2.00 14.74 3.46
CA TYR A 267 -3.28 14.57 4.15
C TYR A 267 -4.33 13.95 3.25
N SER A 268 -5.32 13.30 3.89
CA SER A 268 -6.41 12.63 3.21
C SER A 268 -7.74 12.91 3.91
N MET A 269 -8.86 12.77 3.21
CA MET A 269 -10.20 12.98 3.73
C MET A 269 -11.24 12.30 2.85
N HIS A 270 -12.31 11.74 3.46
CA HIS A 270 -13.53 11.37 2.74
C HIS A 270 -14.25 12.61 2.25
N ILE A 271 -14.57 12.66 0.96
CA ILE A 271 -15.20 13.85 0.36
C ILE A 271 -16.22 13.46 -0.71
N LYS A 272 -17.39 14.09 -0.62
CA LYS A 272 -18.48 13.92 -1.61
C LYS A 272 -18.83 12.46 -1.87
N GLU A 273 -18.85 11.66 -0.81
CA GLU A 273 -19.20 10.24 -0.91
C GLU A 273 -20.69 10.07 -1.19
N THR A 274 -21.55 10.77 -0.43
CA THR A 274 -23.00 10.70 -0.57
C THR A 274 -23.61 12.07 -0.82
N GLU A 275 -24.86 12.13 -1.28
CA GLU A 275 -25.61 13.40 -1.40
C GLU A 275 -25.82 14.07 -0.03
N VAL A 276 -25.91 13.28 1.05
CA VAL A 276 -26.07 13.76 2.42
C VAL A 276 -24.86 14.59 2.85
N ASP A 277 -23.65 14.25 2.41
CA ASP A 277 -22.45 15.04 2.69
C ASP A 277 -22.59 16.48 2.18
N ASN A 278 -23.12 16.65 0.96
CA ASN A 278 -23.33 17.98 0.39
C ASN A 278 -24.35 18.79 1.19
N GLU A 279 -25.45 18.14 1.66
CA GLU A 279 -26.45 18.81 2.50
C GLU A 279 -25.86 19.24 3.84
N MET A 280 -25.07 18.35 4.49
CA MET A 280 -24.41 18.63 5.75
C MET A 280 -23.42 19.79 5.60
N CYS A 281 -22.57 19.76 4.57
CA CYS A 281 -21.62 20.84 4.29
C CYS A 281 -22.33 22.17 4.02
N GLY A 282 -23.45 22.15 3.29
CA GLY A 282 -24.26 23.33 3.09
C GLY A 282 -24.79 23.95 4.40
N ARG A 283 -25.16 23.12 5.39
CA ARG A 283 -25.56 23.57 6.73
C ARG A 283 -24.40 24.11 7.55
N TYR A 284 -23.26 23.42 7.57
CA TYR A 284 -22.10 23.80 8.40
C TYR A 284 -21.32 24.99 7.85
N TYR A 285 -21.08 25.01 6.54
CA TYR A 285 -20.20 26.00 5.92
C TYR A 285 -20.94 27.04 5.07
N GLY A 286 -22.24 26.82 4.80
CA GLY A 286 -23.06 27.71 3.98
C GLY A 286 -22.71 27.64 2.48
N LYS A 287 -21.94 26.64 2.05
CA LYS A 287 -21.50 26.44 0.67
C LYS A 287 -21.09 25.00 0.39
N ASP A 288 -20.80 24.70 -0.87
CA ASP A 288 -20.19 23.44 -1.28
C ASP A 288 -18.83 23.24 -0.60
N ILE A 289 -18.52 21.99 -0.25
CA ILE A 289 -17.26 21.67 0.45
C ILE A 289 -16.03 22.02 -0.40
N VAL A 290 -16.04 21.74 -1.70
CA VAL A 290 -14.90 22.03 -2.57
C VAL A 290 -14.67 23.54 -2.71
N ASP A 291 -15.73 24.34 -2.70
CA ASP A 291 -15.63 25.82 -2.67
C ASP A 291 -14.95 26.29 -1.37
N MET A 292 -15.36 25.73 -0.23
CA MET A 292 -14.77 26.07 1.07
C MET A 292 -13.30 25.67 1.12
N LEU A 293 -12.98 24.46 0.66
CA LEU A 293 -11.60 23.94 0.64
C LEU A 293 -10.69 24.75 -0.27
N GLU A 294 -11.17 25.19 -1.45
CA GLU A 294 -10.41 26.08 -2.34
C GLU A 294 -10.12 27.42 -1.66
N GLU A 295 -11.13 28.04 -1.02
CA GLU A 295 -10.97 29.32 -0.33
C GLU A 295 -9.89 29.32 0.76
N ILE A 296 -9.81 28.22 1.53
CA ILE A 296 -8.80 28.10 2.59
C ILE A 296 -7.44 27.59 2.10
N GLY A 297 -7.31 27.29 0.79
CA GLY A 297 -6.07 26.77 0.20
C GLY A 297 -5.79 25.29 0.48
N PHE A 298 -6.84 24.50 0.80
CA PHE A 298 -6.71 23.08 1.12
C PHE A 298 -6.43 22.21 -0.10
N LEU A 299 -6.84 22.64 -1.30
CA LEU A 299 -6.62 21.88 -2.53
C LEU A 299 -5.16 22.01 -2.96
N THR A 300 -4.38 20.95 -2.79
CA THR A 300 -2.96 20.87 -3.19
C THR A 300 -2.61 19.47 -3.69
N ASP A 301 -1.42 19.30 -4.24
CA ASP A 301 -0.87 17.99 -4.66
C ASP A 301 -0.57 17.03 -3.50
N LYS A 302 -0.69 17.51 -2.24
CA LYS A 302 -0.58 16.69 -1.04
C LYS A 302 -1.91 16.08 -0.59
N PHE A 303 -3.01 16.54 -1.14
CA PHE A 303 -4.35 16.08 -0.78
C PHE A 303 -4.73 14.82 -1.55
N LEU A 304 -5.09 13.76 -0.81
CA LEU A 304 -5.72 12.54 -1.30
C LEU A 304 -7.20 12.56 -0.95
N ALA A 305 -8.04 12.79 -1.95
CA ALA A 305 -9.50 12.86 -1.83
C ALA A 305 -10.10 11.46 -1.99
N VAL A 306 -10.86 10.99 -1.01
CA VAL A 306 -11.42 9.63 -0.97
C VAL A 306 -12.85 9.62 -1.45
N HIS A 307 -13.27 8.58 -2.17
CA HIS A 307 -14.57 8.32 -2.80
C HIS A 307 -14.91 9.23 -3.98
N CYS A 308 -15.12 10.52 -3.77
CA CYS A 308 -15.37 11.51 -4.83
C CYS A 308 -16.58 11.18 -5.74
N VAL A 309 -17.61 10.52 -5.18
CA VAL A 309 -18.78 10.02 -5.95
C VAL A 309 -19.55 11.16 -6.60
N ASN A 310 -19.78 12.25 -5.85
CA ASN A 310 -20.63 13.37 -6.24
C ASN A 310 -19.84 14.60 -6.74
N LEU A 311 -18.68 14.36 -7.40
CA LEU A 311 -17.93 15.45 -8.02
C LEU A 311 -18.69 16.04 -9.22
N THR A 312 -18.75 17.36 -9.27
CA THR A 312 -19.20 18.09 -10.47
C THR A 312 -18.05 18.24 -11.48
N PRO A 313 -18.34 18.53 -12.77
CA PRO A 313 -17.29 18.85 -13.73
C PRO A 313 -16.37 19.99 -13.26
N HIS A 314 -16.93 20.99 -12.55
CA HIS A 314 -16.15 22.10 -11.98
C HIS A 314 -15.23 21.66 -10.84
N ASP A 315 -15.64 20.69 -10.02
CA ASP A 315 -14.77 20.10 -8.99
C ASP A 315 -13.59 19.37 -9.62
N ILE A 316 -13.85 18.59 -10.69
CA ILE A 316 -12.81 17.87 -11.44
C ILE A 316 -11.78 18.83 -12.02
N GLU A 317 -12.22 19.95 -12.63
CA GLU A 317 -11.30 20.97 -13.14
C GLU A 317 -10.40 21.55 -12.03
N ARG A 318 -10.97 21.80 -10.83
CA ARG A 318 -10.19 22.28 -9.69
C ARG A 318 -9.20 21.23 -9.19
N PHE A 319 -9.63 19.98 -9.07
CA PHE A 319 -8.73 18.88 -8.67
C PHE A 319 -7.55 18.73 -9.64
N ALA A 320 -7.82 18.79 -10.95
CA ALA A 320 -6.76 18.78 -11.96
C ALA A 320 -5.82 20.00 -11.82
N LYS A 321 -6.38 21.20 -11.65
CA LYS A 321 -5.62 22.46 -11.47
C LYS A 321 -4.67 22.43 -10.28
N TYR A 322 -5.11 21.88 -9.15
CA TYR A 322 -4.35 21.85 -7.91
C TYR A 322 -3.53 20.57 -7.70
N GLY A 323 -3.65 19.59 -8.60
CA GLY A 323 -2.91 18.34 -8.52
C GLY A 323 -3.43 17.38 -7.45
N VAL A 324 -4.70 17.54 -7.01
CA VAL A 324 -5.35 16.64 -6.05
C VAL A 324 -5.41 15.23 -6.64
N SER A 325 -5.13 14.22 -5.81
CA SER A 325 -5.29 12.82 -6.19
C SER A 325 -6.61 12.26 -5.65
N ILE A 326 -7.23 11.33 -6.39
CA ILE A 326 -8.44 10.62 -5.97
C ILE A 326 -8.09 9.18 -5.57
N SER A 327 -8.60 8.71 -4.43
CA SER A 327 -8.72 7.29 -4.11
C SER A 327 -10.12 6.80 -4.49
N HIS A 328 -10.21 5.98 -5.53
CA HIS A 328 -11.44 5.36 -5.99
C HIS A 328 -11.67 4.04 -5.25
N ASN A 329 -12.77 3.96 -4.51
CA ASN A 329 -13.13 2.81 -3.67
C ASN A 329 -14.40 2.14 -4.24
N PRO A 330 -14.28 1.30 -5.29
CA PRO A 330 -15.45 0.84 -6.05
C PRO A 330 -16.39 -0.07 -5.23
N ALA A 331 -15.84 -0.97 -4.42
CA ALA A 331 -16.64 -1.94 -3.67
C ALA A 331 -17.52 -1.26 -2.59
N PRO A 332 -16.98 -0.42 -1.67
CA PRO A 332 -17.79 0.25 -0.66
C PRO A 332 -18.80 1.22 -1.26
N ASN A 333 -18.45 1.96 -2.31
CA ASN A 333 -19.39 2.85 -2.98
C ASN A 333 -20.62 2.11 -3.51
N LEU A 334 -20.45 0.87 -3.99
CA LEU A 334 -21.54 0.01 -4.43
C LEU A 334 -22.26 -0.64 -3.26
N TYR A 335 -21.53 -1.13 -2.27
CA TYR A 335 -22.08 -1.84 -1.11
C TYR A 335 -23.00 -0.94 -0.26
N LEU A 336 -22.57 0.29 -0.01
CA LEU A 336 -23.33 1.29 0.75
C LEU A 336 -24.36 2.07 -0.11
N GLY A 337 -24.33 1.84 -1.43
CA GLY A 337 -25.21 2.56 -2.36
C GLY A 337 -24.88 4.04 -2.47
N SER A 338 -23.64 4.45 -2.20
CA SER A 338 -23.16 5.84 -2.29
C SER A 338 -23.23 6.37 -3.71
N GLY A 339 -22.95 5.52 -4.72
CA GLY A 339 -23.00 5.87 -6.14
C GLY A 339 -21.73 5.52 -6.90
N ILE A 340 -21.54 6.13 -8.07
CA ILE A 340 -20.42 5.83 -8.96
C ILE A 340 -19.70 7.13 -9.30
N PRO A 341 -18.43 7.30 -8.90
CA PRO A 341 -17.67 8.51 -9.19
C PRO A 341 -17.33 8.63 -10.69
N PRO A 342 -17.19 9.87 -11.20
CA PRO A 342 -16.86 10.17 -12.60
C PRO A 342 -15.37 9.93 -12.88
N ILE A 343 -14.93 8.67 -12.84
CA ILE A 343 -13.52 8.30 -12.98
C ILE A 343 -12.97 8.56 -14.39
N PRO A 344 -13.65 8.15 -15.50
CA PRO A 344 -13.17 8.45 -16.85
C PRO A 344 -13.03 9.95 -17.10
N GLU A 345 -13.98 10.77 -16.62
CA GLU A 345 -13.96 12.23 -16.74
C GLU A 345 -12.79 12.83 -15.95
N SER A 346 -12.54 12.31 -14.74
CA SER A 346 -11.42 12.73 -13.90
C SER A 346 -10.07 12.43 -14.55
N LEU A 347 -9.90 11.22 -15.10
CA LEU A 347 -8.69 10.82 -15.84
C LEU A 347 -8.50 11.68 -17.09
N ALA A 348 -9.57 11.93 -17.85
CA ALA A 348 -9.54 12.76 -19.06
C ALA A 348 -9.16 14.23 -18.75
N ALA A 349 -9.55 14.75 -17.59
CA ALA A 349 -9.14 16.07 -17.09
C ALA A 349 -7.71 16.13 -16.54
N GLY A 350 -7.01 14.99 -16.43
CA GLY A 350 -5.64 14.89 -15.91
C GLY A 350 -5.55 14.77 -14.39
N VAL A 351 -6.66 14.50 -13.70
CA VAL A 351 -6.64 14.17 -12.26
C VAL A 351 -5.96 12.81 -12.07
N ASN A 352 -5.06 12.71 -11.12
CA ASN A 352 -4.49 11.43 -10.73
C ASN A 352 -5.51 10.60 -9.96
N VAL A 353 -5.78 9.39 -10.43
CA VAL A 353 -6.69 8.45 -9.76
C VAL A 353 -5.93 7.22 -9.33
N SER A 354 -6.18 6.78 -8.11
CA SER A 354 -5.69 5.53 -7.53
C SER A 354 -6.86 4.65 -7.07
N ILE A 355 -6.58 3.45 -6.57
CA ILE A 355 -7.59 2.51 -6.06
C ILE A 355 -7.36 2.30 -4.57
N GLY A 356 -8.46 2.26 -3.80
CA GLY A 356 -8.50 1.82 -2.42
C GLY A 356 -9.50 0.68 -2.22
N THR A 357 -9.23 -0.19 -1.27
CA THR A 357 -10.16 -1.27 -0.88
C THR A 357 -11.20 -0.79 0.11
N ASP A 358 -10.89 0.26 0.89
CA ASP A 358 -11.69 0.75 2.02
C ASP A 358 -11.85 -0.29 3.15
N GLY A 359 -12.62 0.02 4.18
CA GLY A 359 -12.81 -0.86 5.32
C GLY A 359 -13.52 -2.17 5.00
N ALA A 360 -13.05 -3.26 5.59
CA ALA A 360 -13.64 -4.57 5.37
C ALA A 360 -15.07 -4.74 5.93
N ALA A 361 -15.62 -3.78 6.64
CA ALA A 361 -17.05 -3.76 7.00
C ALA A 361 -17.94 -3.25 5.84
N SER A 362 -17.40 -2.46 4.93
CA SER A 362 -18.10 -1.92 3.75
C SER A 362 -17.67 -2.56 2.43
N ASN A 363 -16.61 -3.39 2.44
CA ASN A 363 -16.14 -4.14 1.27
C ASN A 363 -16.20 -5.66 1.51
N ASN A 364 -16.00 -6.12 2.75
CA ASN A 364 -15.82 -7.49 3.21
C ASN A 364 -14.49 -8.15 2.76
N SER A 365 -13.59 -7.40 2.12
CA SER A 365 -12.32 -7.86 1.58
C SER A 365 -11.28 -6.74 1.56
N THR A 366 -10.00 -7.09 1.59
CA THR A 366 -8.86 -6.19 1.30
C THR A 366 -8.13 -6.65 0.03
N ASP A 367 -8.85 -7.33 -0.87
CA ASP A 367 -8.35 -7.87 -2.14
C ASP A 367 -8.31 -6.77 -3.23
N MET A 368 -7.09 -6.34 -3.61
CA MET A 368 -6.88 -5.37 -4.67
C MET A 368 -7.31 -5.88 -6.05
N LEU A 369 -7.21 -7.18 -6.33
CA LEU A 369 -7.63 -7.76 -7.62
C LEU A 369 -9.15 -7.64 -7.79
N GLU A 370 -9.91 -7.85 -6.72
CA GLU A 370 -11.36 -7.67 -6.71
C GLU A 370 -11.74 -6.20 -6.94
N SER A 371 -11.11 -5.27 -6.21
CA SER A 371 -11.32 -3.83 -6.34
C SER A 371 -10.96 -3.33 -7.75
N MET A 372 -9.87 -3.80 -8.34
CA MET A 372 -9.47 -3.47 -9.71
C MET A 372 -10.51 -3.94 -10.73
N LYS A 373 -11.04 -5.15 -10.58
CA LYS A 373 -12.09 -5.67 -11.46
C LYS A 373 -13.38 -4.86 -11.38
N LEU A 374 -13.81 -4.52 -10.16
CA LEU A 374 -15.00 -3.68 -9.93
C LEU A 374 -14.80 -2.28 -10.53
N ALA A 375 -13.63 -1.64 -10.30
CA ALA A 375 -13.30 -0.35 -10.88
C ALA A 375 -13.46 -0.34 -12.42
N ALA A 376 -13.00 -1.39 -13.09
CA ALA A 376 -13.15 -1.51 -14.53
C ALA A 376 -14.62 -1.69 -14.96
N LEU A 377 -15.30 -2.67 -14.36
CA LEU A 377 -16.61 -3.13 -14.85
C LEU A 377 -17.72 -2.12 -14.61
N ILE A 378 -17.69 -1.44 -13.45
CA ILE A 378 -18.74 -0.48 -13.12
C ILE A 378 -18.72 0.74 -14.04
N GLN A 379 -17.54 1.26 -14.38
CA GLN A 379 -17.41 2.38 -15.31
C GLN A 379 -17.89 1.99 -16.73
N LYS A 380 -17.51 0.81 -17.21
CA LYS A 380 -18.00 0.29 -18.50
C LYS A 380 -19.52 0.13 -18.52
N GLY A 381 -20.09 -0.34 -17.42
CA GLY A 381 -21.53 -0.58 -17.29
C GLY A 381 -22.34 0.72 -17.32
N ILE A 382 -21.96 1.71 -16.52
CA ILE A 382 -22.70 2.99 -16.42
C ILE A 382 -22.61 3.80 -17.70
N HIS A 383 -21.43 3.82 -18.33
CA HIS A 383 -21.20 4.55 -19.60
C HIS A 383 -21.72 3.78 -20.81
N ARG A 384 -22.08 2.49 -20.67
CA ARG A 384 -22.46 1.60 -21.79
C ARG A 384 -21.42 1.57 -22.90
N ASP A 385 -20.16 1.68 -22.52
CA ASP A 385 -19.01 1.68 -23.40
C ASP A 385 -17.88 0.80 -22.83
N ALA A 386 -17.55 -0.26 -23.53
CA ALA A 386 -16.49 -1.18 -23.12
C ALA A 386 -15.08 -0.57 -23.24
N ALA A 387 -14.92 0.53 -23.96
CA ALA A 387 -13.67 1.22 -24.21
C ALA A 387 -13.44 2.44 -23.30
N VAL A 388 -14.41 2.83 -22.45
CA VAL A 388 -14.35 4.04 -21.62
C VAL A 388 -13.17 4.03 -20.65
N ILE A 389 -12.74 2.85 -20.20
CA ILE A 389 -11.56 2.64 -19.36
C ILE A 389 -10.92 1.29 -19.72
N SER A 390 -9.62 1.25 -19.86
CA SER A 390 -8.88 0.05 -20.25
C SER A 390 -8.32 -0.73 -19.04
N ALA A 391 -7.91 -1.98 -19.26
CA ALA A 391 -7.17 -2.73 -18.25
C ALA A 391 -5.84 -2.05 -17.89
N ASP A 392 -5.19 -1.39 -18.86
CA ASP A 392 -3.96 -0.64 -18.63
C ASP A 392 -4.18 0.55 -17.69
N ASP A 393 -5.29 1.28 -17.84
CA ASP A 393 -5.65 2.40 -16.95
C ASP A 393 -5.87 1.88 -15.51
N ILE A 394 -6.56 0.77 -15.34
CA ILE A 394 -6.82 0.16 -14.03
C ILE A 394 -5.52 -0.26 -13.34
N ILE A 395 -4.62 -0.94 -14.06
CA ILE A 395 -3.32 -1.32 -13.50
C ILE A 395 -2.50 -0.08 -13.16
N HIS A 396 -2.57 0.96 -14.02
CA HIS A 396 -1.91 2.22 -13.72
C HIS A 396 -2.45 2.86 -12.43
N MET A 397 -3.76 2.89 -12.24
CA MET A 397 -4.37 3.39 -11.00
C MET A 397 -3.91 2.60 -9.77
N ALA A 398 -3.77 1.28 -9.88
CA ALA A 398 -3.33 0.41 -8.79
C ALA A 398 -1.79 0.43 -8.56
N THR A 399 -1.00 1.01 -9.45
CA THR A 399 0.47 1.02 -9.39
C THR A 399 1.04 2.44 -9.42
N ALA A 400 1.34 2.99 -10.61
CA ALA A 400 1.94 4.32 -10.75
C ALA A 400 1.02 5.45 -10.27
N GLY A 401 -0.31 5.34 -10.49
CA GLY A 401 -1.32 6.26 -9.95
C GLY A 401 -1.34 6.23 -8.42
N GLY A 402 -1.31 5.03 -7.83
CA GLY A 402 -1.18 4.84 -6.38
C GLY A 402 0.10 5.46 -5.83
N ALA A 403 1.25 5.18 -6.46
CA ALA A 403 2.54 5.75 -6.06
C ALA A 403 2.53 7.30 -6.11
N LYS A 404 1.90 7.88 -7.12
CA LYS A 404 1.74 9.34 -7.22
C LYS A 404 0.81 9.87 -6.12
N ALA A 405 -0.31 9.19 -5.84
CA ALA A 405 -1.25 9.57 -4.80
C ALA A 405 -0.59 9.61 -3.41
N ILE A 406 0.28 8.64 -3.11
CA ILE A 406 1.02 8.61 -1.85
C ILE A 406 2.31 9.44 -1.85
N GLY A 407 2.63 10.16 -2.94
CA GLY A 407 3.81 11.02 -3.04
C GLY A 407 5.14 10.26 -3.18
N MET A 408 5.11 9.03 -3.70
CA MET A 408 6.29 8.17 -3.88
C MET A 408 6.54 7.76 -5.35
N ALA A 409 6.03 8.52 -6.32
CA ALA A 409 6.16 8.20 -7.75
C ALA A 409 7.61 8.12 -8.24
N ASP A 410 8.54 8.81 -7.58
CA ASP A 410 9.98 8.75 -7.83
C ASP A 410 10.62 7.41 -7.38
N LYS A 411 9.94 6.67 -6.49
CA LYS A 411 10.48 5.46 -5.84
C LYS A 411 9.70 4.19 -6.17
N LEU A 412 8.39 4.29 -6.41
CA LEU A 412 7.46 3.16 -6.50
C LEU A 412 6.58 3.22 -7.75
N GLY A 413 5.75 2.20 -7.94
CA GLY A 413 4.65 2.13 -8.89
C GLY A 413 5.03 1.76 -10.32
N THR A 414 6.33 1.71 -10.62
CA THR A 414 6.86 1.24 -11.92
C THR A 414 8.12 0.41 -11.69
N LEU A 415 8.43 -0.50 -12.63
CA LEU A 415 9.67 -1.26 -12.59
C LEU A 415 10.72 -0.54 -13.44
N GLU A 416 11.63 0.15 -12.78
CA GLU A 416 12.73 0.89 -13.39
C GLU A 416 13.99 0.78 -12.55
N THR A 417 15.14 0.74 -13.19
CA THR A 417 16.43 0.77 -12.47
C THR A 417 16.54 2.01 -11.59
N GLY A 418 16.91 1.80 -10.32
CA GLY A 418 17.01 2.84 -9.29
C GLY A 418 15.78 2.94 -8.38
N LYS A 419 14.62 2.44 -8.79
CA LYS A 419 13.42 2.38 -7.95
C LYS A 419 13.49 1.22 -6.94
N ILE A 420 12.65 1.32 -5.92
CA ILE A 420 12.50 0.29 -4.89
C ILE A 420 11.81 -0.93 -5.51
N ALA A 421 12.27 -2.11 -5.14
CA ALA A 421 11.75 -3.38 -5.61
C ALA A 421 10.51 -3.80 -4.80
N ASP A 422 9.39 -3.16 -5.11
CA ASP A 422 8.05 -3.58 -4.72
C ASP A 422 7.43 -4.26 -5.94
N ILE A 423 7.37 -5.60 -5.95
CA ILE A 423 7.15 -6.42 -7.14
C ILE A 423 6.19 -7.56 -6.84
N ILE A 424 5.33 -7.88 -7.80
CA ILE A 424 4.51 -9.09 -7.78
C ILE A 424 4.83 -10.00 -8.95
N ILE A 425 4.78 -11.29 -8.68
CA ILE A 425 4.88 -12.35 -9.69
C ILE A 425 3.58 -13.16 -9.63
N PHE A 426 2.89 -13.27 -10.74
CA PHE A 426 1.72 -14.13 -10.82
C PHE A 426 1.89 -15.27 -11.82
N ASP A 427 1.28 -16.41 -11.50
CA ASP A 427 1.19 -17.57 -12.38
C ASP A 427 -0.18 -17.56 -13.06
N PRO A 428 -0.25 -17.44 -14.40
CA PRO A 428 -1.53 -17.48 -15.12
C PRO A 428 -2.10 -18.88 -15.28
N ASN A 429 -1.37 -19.95 -14.88
CA ASN A 429 -1.74 -21.35 -15.14
C ASN A 429 -2.66 -21.93 -14.06
N HIS A 430 -3.74 -21.22 -13.75
CA HIS A 430 -4.80 -21.66 -12.85
C HIS A 430 -6.13 -21.77 -13.58
N LEU A 431 -7.07 -22.56 -13.05
CA LEU A 431 -8.38 -22.81 -13.68
C LEU A 431 -9.15 -21.51 -13.98
N LYS A 432 -9.00 -20.48 -13.15
CA LYS A 432 -9.70 -19.20 -13.30
C LYS A 432 -9.09 -18.29 -14.39
N SER A 433 -7.80 -18.39 -14.65
CA SER A 433 -7.04 -17.46 -15.50
C SER A 433 -6.52 -18.07 -16.81
N ALA A 434 -6.44 -19.39 -16.92
CA ALA A 434 -5.98 -20.06 -18.13
C ALA A 434 -7.11 -20.23 -19.18
N PRO A 435 -6.80 -20.11 -20.49
CA PRO A 435 -5.52 -19.71 -21.06
C PRO A 435 -5.32 -18.18 -21.06
N MET A 436 -4.11 -17.70 -20.80
CA MET A 436 -3.78 -16.29 -20.87
C MET A 436 -3.47 -15.87 -22.33
N HIS A 437 -4.21 -14.91 -22.87
CA HIS A 437 -3.94 -14.27 -24.16
C HIS A 437 -3.31 -12.89 -24.00
N ASP A 438 -3.71 -12.16 -22.98
CA ASP A 438 -3.22 -10.83 -22.63
C ASP A 438 -3.04 -10.73 -21.11
N ALA A 439 -1.82 -10.38 -20.68
CA ALA A 439 -1.48 -10.34 -19.26
C ALA A 439 -2.26 -9.25 -18.50
N LYS A 440 -2.45 -8.06 -19.10
CA LYS A 440 -3.16 -6.95 -18.45
C LYS A 440 -4.64 -7.25 -18.29
N ALA A 441 -5.28 -7.79 -19.33
CA ALA A 441 -6.67 -8.23 -19.24
C ALA A 441 -6.82 -9.36 -18.21
N THR A 442 -5.87 -10.29 -18.15
CA THR A 442 -5.88 -11.38 -17.18
C THR A 442 -5.78 -10.84 -15.74
N VAL A 443 -4.86 -9.92 -15.46
CA VAL A 443 -4.71 -9.28 -14.14
C VAL A 443 -6.02 -8.65 -13.69
N VAL A 444 -6.65 -7.84 -14.52
CA VAL A 444 -7.85 -7.08 -14.12
C VAL A 444 -9.12 -7.95 -14.06
N TYR A 445 -9.26 -8.92 -14.96
CA TYR A 445 -10.56 -9.60 -15.10
C TYR A 445 -10.59 -11.06 -14.63
N ALA A 446 -9.44 -11.71 -14.54
CA ALA A 446 -9.38 -13.15 -14.35
C ALA A 446 -8.53 -13.63 -13.16
N LEU A 447 -7.69 -12.82 -12.57
CA LEU A 447 -6.88 -13.25 -11.42
C LEU A 447 -7.71 -13.40 -10.14
N SER A 448 -7.14 -14.15 -9.22
CA SER A 448 -7.50 -14.26 -7.80
C SER A 448 -6.20 -14.41 -7.01
N GLU A 449 -6.29 -14.35 -5.68
CA GLU A 449 -5.14 -14.53 -4.77
C GLU A 449 -4.32 -15.80 -5.08
N GLU A 450 -4.97 -16.90 -5.52
CA GLU A 450 -4.32 -18.16 -5.88
C GLU A 450 -3.28 -18.00 -7.01
N ASN A 451 -3.42 -16.98 -7.84
CA ASN A 451 -2.49 -16.70 -8.94
C ASN A 451 -1.23 -15.98 -8.46
N ILE A 452 -1.27 -15.31 -7.30
CA ILE A 452 -0.10 -14.59 -6.78
C ILE A 452 0.91 -15.62 -6.25
N ASP A 453 2.00 -15.77 -6.98
CA ASP A 453 3.09 -16.69 -6.64
C ASP A 453 4.05 -16.07 -5.61
N THR A 454 4.41 -14.81 -5.84
CA THR A 454 5.40 -14.11 -4.99
C THR A 454 5.05 -12.63 -4.89
N THR A 455 5.07 -12.10 -3.65
CA THR A 455 5.01 -10.67 -3.35
C THR A 455 6.32 -10.24 -2.70
N ILE A 456 6.95 -9.21 -3.26
CA ILE A 456 8.23 -8.65 -2.81
C ILE A 456 8.00 -7.21 -2.40
N VAL A 457 8.40 -6.86 -1.18
CA VAL A 457 8.33 -5.50 -0.63
C VAL A 457 9.72 -5.07 -0.21
N ASN A 458 10.13 -3.90 -0.64
CA ASN A 458 11.45 -3.34 -0.29
C ASN A 458 12.61 -4.31 -0.59
N GLY A 459 12.52 -5.04 -1.71
CA GLY A 459 13.51 -6.03 -2.13
C GLY A 459 13.48 -7.36 -1.35
N LYS A 460 12.52 -7.56 -0.45
CA LYS A 460 12.37 -8.77 0.36
C LYS A 460 11.12 -9.54 -0.01
N ILE A 461 11.23 -10.86 -0.12
CA ILE A 461 10.08 -11.73 -0.33
C ILE A 461 9.27 -11.76 0.96
N VAL A 462 8.03 -11.21 0.93
CA VAL A 462 7.10 -11.23 2.07
C VAL A 462 6.10 -12.38 1.97
N TYR A 463 5.80 -12.83 0.76
CA TYR A 463 4.93 -13.97 0.47
C TYR A 463 5.44 -14.74 -0.73
N GLN A 464 5.47 -16.07 -0.66
CA GLN A 464 5.85 -16.94 -1.77
C GLN A 464 5.24 -18.32 -1.63
N GLY A 465 4.64 -18.84 -2.71
CA GLY A 465 4.15 -20.23 -2.78
C GLY A 465 3.18 -20.59 -1.65
N GLY A 466 2.27 -19.69 -1.30
CA GLY A 466 1.28 -19.90 -0.24
C GLY A 466 1.78 -19.66 1.18
N LYS A 467 2.98 -19.08 1.37
CA LYS A 467 3.57 -18.88 2.70
C LYS A 467 4.03 -17.44 2.91
N PHE A 468 3.72 -16.90 4.07
CA PHE A 468 4.24 -15.63 4.54
C PHE A 468 5.61 -15.80 5.20
N ASN A 469 6.49 -14.82 4.99
CA ASN A 469 7.84 -14.79 5.58
C ASN A 469 7.92 -13.90 6.84
N CYS A 470 6.80 -13.37 7.32
CA CYS A 470 6.74 -12.52 8.52
C CYS A 470 6.72 -13.31 9.85
N GLY A 471 6.67 -14.63 9.81
CA GLY A 471 6.60 -15.49 11.01
C GLY A 471 5.20 -15.60 11.63
N ILE A 472 4.21 -14.87 11.12
CA ILE A 472 2.81 -14.96 11.57
C ILE A 472 2.17 -16.21 10.94
N ASN A 473 1.55 -17.05 11.77
CA ASN A 473 0.83 -18.22 11.30
C ASN A 473 -0.63 -17.84 11.01
N GLU A 474 -1.05 -17.94 9.74
CA GLU A 474 -2.39 -17.57 9.27
C GLU A 474 -3.52 -18.25 10.08
N ARG A 475 -3.40 -19.54 10.34
CA ARG A 475 -4.43 -20.28 11.09
C ARG A 475 -4.55 -19.82 12.55
N SER A 476 -3.40 -19.64 13.21
CA SER A 476 -3.38 -19.16 14.60
C SER A 476 -3.94 -17.74 14.72
N LEU A 477 -3.61 -16.87 13.78
CA LEU A 477 -4.15 -15.50 13.71
C LEU A 477 -5.68 -15.51 13.57
N ILE A 478 -6.23 -16.32 12.67
CA ILE A 478 -7.68 -16.45 12.49
C ILE A 478 -8.36 -16.99 13.76
N ASP A 479 -7.79 -18.00 14.41
CA ASP A 479 -8.36 -18.59 15.63
C ASP A 479 -8.34 -17.57 16.78
N GLU A 480 -7.29 -16.75 16.90
CA GLU A 480 -7.19 -15.68 17.89
C GLU A 480 -8.19 -14.55 17.63
N ILE A 481 -8.30 -14.07 16.40
CA ILE A 481 -9.30 -13.06 15.99
C ILE A 481 -10.71 -13.52 16.32
N ASN A 482 -11.07 -14.76 16.00
CA ASN A 482 -12.38 -15.31 16.34
C ASN A 482 -12.64 -15.33 17.85
N SER A 483 -11.62 -15.61 18.65
CA SER A 483 -11.71 -15.57 20.12
C SER A 483 -11.90 -14.15 20.63
N GLU A 484 -11.13 -13.19 20.12
CA GLU A 484 -11.22 -11.78 20.47
C GLU A 484 -12.54 -11.14 20.02
N LEU A 485 -13.11 -11.58 18.91
CA LEU A 485 -14.44 -11.14 18.48
C LEU A 485 -15.54 -11.51 19.49
N VAL A 486 -15.44 -12.68 20.13
CA VAL A 486 -16.39 -13.07 21.20
C VAL A 486 -16.26 -12.12 22.40
N VAL A 487 -15.03 -11.75 22.78
CA VAL A 487 -14.76 -10.79 23.85
C VAL A 487 -15.36 -9.43 23.53
N LEU A 488 -15.10 -8.92 22.33
CA LEU A 488 -15.61 -7.61 21.86
C LEU A 488 -17.14 -7.56 21.83
N LYS A 489 -17.82 -8.61 21.33
CA LYS A 489 -19.28 -8.70 21.31
C LYS A 489 -19.86 -8.66 22.72
N LYS A 490 -19.26 -9.39 23.66
CA LYS A 490 -19.70 -9.38 25.05
C LYS A 490 -19.56 -8.00 25.70
N GLN A 491 -18.47 -7.29 25.43
CA GLN A 491 -18.27 -5.91 25.92
C GLN A 491 -19.35 -4.95 25.42
N LEU A 492 -19.88 -5.17 24.22
CA LEU A 492 -20.98 -4.38 23.64
C LEU A 492 -22.34 -4.74 24.23
N GLU A 493 -22.59 -6.03 24.55
CA GLU A 493 -23.86 -6.51 25.15
C GLU A 493 -24.01 -6.09 26.61
N ASP A 494 -22.92 -5.97 27.36
CA ASP A 494 -22.90 -5.62 28.79
C ASP A 494 -23.14 -4.12 29.05
N ARG A 495 -23.40 -3.31 28.03
CA ARG A 495 -23.63 -1.85 28.06
C ARG A 495 -24.98 -1.43 27.53
#